data_ce7978e52bc12f4d5a72333c2fbf43ef
#
_entry.id   ce7978e52bc12f4d5a72333c2fbf43ef
#
_cell.length_a   1.000
_cell.length_b   1.000
_cell.length_c   1.000
_cell.angle_alpha   90.00
_cell.angle_beta   90.00
_cell.angle_gamma   90.00
#
_symmetry.space_group_name_H-M   'P 1'
#
loop_
_entity.id
_entity.type
_entity.pdbx_description
1 polymer ?
#
loop_
_entity_poly.entity_id
_entity_poly.type
_entity_poly.pdbx_seq_one_letter_code
_entity_poly.pdbx_strand_id
1 'polypeptide(L)'
;YLASFNANQRRNIRRERKAVQQAGLQVSAIAAEAITPELLARMHGFYEDHCRRWGMWGSKYLTEEFFSLAQPLRQHLVLFSAHRQGEDPHQPIAMSLCVREGDHLWGRYWGSTVEIDNLHFEVCYYAPIEWAIAQGIRHYDPGAGGSHKRRRGFVARPHASLHRWYEPQFAGLIKRWLPLANAQQLEEVEAVNAELPFSGRQIPLAPEQGKIEG
;
A
#
# COMPACT_ATOMS: atom_id res chain seq x y z
N TYR A 1 -15.70 6.50 -5.27
CA TYR A 1 -14.90 5.28 -5.40
C TYR A 1 -15.74 4.11 -5.90
N LEU A 2 -16.71 3.59 -5.13
CA LEU A 2 -17.50 2.40 -5.53
C LEU A 2 -18.24 2.60 -6.86
N ALA A 3 -18.71 3.79 -7.17
CA ALA A 3 -19.44 4.08 -8.41
C ALA A 3 -18.59 3.89 -9.67
N SER A 4 -17.25 3.92 -9.55
CA SER A 4 -16.33 3.73 -10.70
C SER A 4 -16.27 2.27 -11.17
N PHE A 5 -16.61 1.30 -10.33
CA PHE A 5 -16.53 -0.12 -10.65
C PHE A 5 -17.78 -0.66 -11.36
N ASN A 6 -17.61 -1.76 -12.09
CA ASN A 6 -18.73 -2.55 -12.58
C ASN A 6 -19.53 -3.19 -11.42
N ALA A 7 -20.76 -3.63 -11.69
CA ALA A 7 -21.66 -4.14 -10.65
C ALA A 7 -21.11 -5.34 -9.89
N ASN A 8 -20.37 -6.22 -10.57
CA ASN A 8 -19.79 -7.42 -9.95
C ASN A 8 -18.70 -7.04 -8.94
N GLN A 9 -17.79 -6.14 -9.33
CA GLN A 9 -16.71 -5.71 -8.44
C GLN A 9 -17.23 -4.91 -7.24
N ARG A 10 -18.26 -4.07 -7.43
CA ARG A 10 -18.93 -3.39 -6.30
C ARG A 10 -19.47 -4.37 -5.26
N ARG A 11 -20.12 -5.47 -5.73
CA ARG A 11 -20.63 -6.52 -4.82
C ARG A 11 -19.49 -7.22 -4.10
N ASN A 12 -18.39 -7.53 -4.79
CA ASN A 12 -17.23 -8.18 -4.19
C ASN A 12 -16.60 -7.30 -3.09
N ILE A 13 -16.35 -6.03 -3.36
CA ILE A 13 -15.80 -5.09 -2.36
C ILE A 13 -16.69 -5.03 -1.11
N ARG A 14 -18.02 -4.88 -1.30
CA ARG A 14 -18.95 -4.84 -0.17
C ARG A 14 -18.95 -6.16 0.64
N ARG A 15 -18.88 -7.30 -0.04
CA ARG A 15 -18.83 -8.62 0.61
C ARG A 15 -17.54 -8.78 1.41
N GLU A 16 -16.38 -8.40 0.85
CA GLU A 16 -15.09 -8.49 1.52
C GLU A 16 -15.07 -7.62 2.79
N ARG A 17 -15.52 -6.37 2.70
CA ARG A 17 -15.63 -5.48 3.87
C ARG A 17 -16.61 -6.01 4.92
N LYS A 18 -17.77 -6.48 4.48
CA LYS A 18 -18.79 -7.08 5.38
C LYS A 18 -18.25 -8.31 6.12
N ALA A 19 -17.42 -9.14 5.47
CA ALA A 19 -16.84 -10.32 6.11
C ALA A 19 -15.94 -9.93 7.31
N VAL A 20 -15.13 -8.87 7.19
CA VAL A 20 -14.32 -8.37 8.30
C VAL A 20 -15.18 -7.84 9.45
N GLN A 21 -16.25 -7.10 9.13
CA GLN A 21 -17.21 -6.63 10.15
C GLN A 21 -17.92 -7.78 10.85
N GLN A 22 -18.33 -8.81 10.11
CA GLN A 22 -18.97 -10.01 10.65
C GLN A 22 -18.02 -10.85 11.51
N ALA A 23 -16.72 -10.76 11.29
CA ALA A 23 -15.71 -11.33 12.17
C ALA A 23 -15.54 -10.52 13.49
N GLY A 24 -16.37 -9.51 13.72
CA GLY A 24 -16.34 -8.66 14.92
C GLY A 24 -15.19 -7.65 14.94
N LEU A 25 -14.67 -7.28 13.76
CA LEU A 25 -13.54 -6.36 13.64
C LEU A 25 -13.98 -4.98 13.12
N GLN A 26 -13.25 -3.98 13.57
CA GLN A 26 -13.30 -2.60 13.09
C GLN A 26 -11.89 -2.13 12.76
N VAL A 27 -11.76 -1.25 11.76
CA VAL A 27 -10.49 -0.61 11.41
C VAL A 27 -10.60 0.90 11.64
N SER A 28 -9.68 1.43 12.42
CA SER A 28 -9.58 2.85 12.74
C SER A 28 -8.27 3.43 12.22
N ALA A 29 -8.31 4.66 11.71
CA ALA A 29 -7.12 5.42 11.38
C ALA A 29 -6.58 6.13 12.63
N ILE A 30 -5.30 6.02 12.87
CA ILE A 30 -4.56 6.70 13.94
C ILE A 30 -3.47 7.53 13.26
N ALA A 31 -3.49 8.85 13.47
CA ALA A 31 -2.59 9.76 12.78
C ALA A 31 -1.98 10.78 13.73
N ALA A 32 -0.84 11.33 13.35
CA ALA A 32 -0.14 12.43 14.01
C ALA A 32 -0.01 12.22 15.54
N GLU A 33 -0.60 13.09 16.33
CA GLU A 33 -0.45 13.12 17.79
C GLU A 33 -1.01 11.89 18.50
N ALA A 34 -1.93 11.16 17.86
CA ALA A 34 -2.48 9.91 18.41
C ALA A 34 -1.53 8.71 18.22
N ILE A 35 -0.45 8.86 17.45
CA ILE A 35 0.59 7.85 17.31
C ILE A 35 1.55 7.90 18.50
N THR A 36 1.55 6.86 19.31
CA THR A 36 2.42 6.73 20.48
C THR A 36 3.64 5.84 20.18
N PRO A 37 4.72 5.92 20.99
CA PRO A 37 5.85 5.01 20.88
C PRO A 37 5.45 3.52 20.99
N GLU A 38 4.45 3.22 21.84
CA GLU A 38 3.95 1.86 22.04
C GLU A 38 3.25 1.33 20.76
N LEU A 39 2.51 2.18 20.04
CA LEU A 39 1.92 1.79 18.76
C LEU A 39 2.97 1.53 17.69
N LEU A 40 4.04 2.33 17.66
CA LEU A 40 5.16 2.12 16.75
C LEU A 40 5.91 0.82 17.06
N ALA A 41 6.11 0.51 18.34
CA ALA A 41 6.69 -0.77 18.77
C ALA A 41 5.79 -1.95 18.38
N ARG A 42 4.47 -1.83 18.51
CA ARG A 42 3.52 -2.85 18.03
C ARG A 42 3.58 -3.02 16.52
N MET A 43 3.66 -1.91 15.77
CA MET A 43 3.80 -1.96 14.31
C MET A 43 5.10 -2.67 13.90
N HIS A 44 6.20 -2.45 14.62
CA HIS A 44 7.44 -3.20 14.42
C HIS A 44 7.23 -4.70 14.62
N GLY A 45 6.58 -5.11 15.71
CA GLY A 45 6.26 -6.52 15.95
C GLY A 45 5.44 -7.15 14.81
N PHE A 46 4.40 -6.49 14.33
CA PHE A 46 3.63 -6.95 13.18
C PHE A 46 4.47 -7.04 11.90
N TYR A 47 5.33 -6.06 11.67
CA TYR A 47 6.24 -6.06 10.53
C TYR A 47 7.22 -7.23 10.58
N GLU A 48 7.84 -7.50 11.75
CA GLU A 48 8.75 -8.64 11.93
C GLU A 48 8.04 -9.97 11.70
N ASP A 49 6.86 -10.16 12.29
CA ASP A 49 6.06 -11.38 12.13
C ASP A 49 5.67 -11.60 10.66
N HIS A 50 5.30 -10.54 9.96
CA HIS A 50 5.03 -10.62 8.53
C HIS A 50 6.27 -11.03 7.72
N CYS A 51 7.42 -10.40 7.95
CA CYS A 51 8.68 -10.74 7.27
C CYS A 51 9.09 -12.19 7.56
N ARG A 52 8.91 -12.66 8.81
CA ARG A 52 9.27 -14.01 9.22
C ARG A 52 8.46 -15.10 8.51
N ARG A 53 7.18 -14.83 8.20
CA ARG A 53 6.31 -15.75 7.45
C ARG A 53 6.82 -16.02 6.02
N TRP A 54 7.54 -15.08 5.42
CA TRP A 54 8.12 -15.24 4.09
C TRP A 54 9.52 -15.88 4.09
N GLY A 55 10.08 -16.18 5.27
CA GLY A 55 11.38 -16.84 5.42
C GLY A 55 12.50 -16.08 4.69
N MET A 56 13.26 -16.79 3.85
CA MET A 56 14.36 -16.19 3.07
C MET A 56 13.90 -15.14 2.03
N TRP A 57 12.63 -15.11 1.67
CA TRP A 57 12.03 -14.14 0.77
C TRP A 57 11.45 -12.92 1.49
N GLY A 58 11.43 -12.95 2.82
CA GLY A 58 11.01 -11.84 3.66
C GLY A 58 12.07 -10.76 3.73
N SER A 59 11.94 -9.75 2.87
CA SER A 59 12.86 -8.60 2.87
C SER A 59 12.64 -7.75 4.12
N LYS A 60 13.49 -7.93 5.12
CA LYS A 60 13.48 -7.12 6.33
C LYS A 60 14.40 -5.91 6.15
N TYR A 61 13.81 -4.77 5.78
CA TYR A 61 14.56 -3.53 5.53
C TYR A 61 14.67 -2.63 6.75
N LEU A 62 13.74 -2.75 7.71
CA LEU A 62 13.66 -1.85 8.85
C LEU A 62 14.05 -2.58 10.14
N THR A 63 14.73 -1.87 11.02
CA THR A 63 15.10 -2.32 12.36
C THR A 63 14.15 -1.74 13.42
N GLU A 64 14.19 -2.25 14.63
CA GLU A 64 13.46 -1.69 15.78
C GLU A 64 13.81 -0.22 16.00
N GLU A 65 15.08 0.14 15.81
CA GLU A 65 15.55 1.51 15.93
C GLU A 65 14.81 2.48 14.99
N PHE A 66 14.52 2.08 13.74
CA PHE A 66 13.73 2.90 12.83
C PHE A 66 12.38 3.28 13.43
N PHE A 67 11.67 2.32 14.04
CA PHE A 67 10.36 2.59 14.62
C PHE A 67 10.44 3.49 15.85
N SER A 68 11.51 3.42 16.62
CA SER A 68 11.77 4.36 17.72
C SER A 68 12.04 5.77 17.20
N LEU A 69 12.82 5.91 16.12
CA LEU A 69 13.12 7.19 15.48
C LEU A 69 11.93 7.74 14.67
N ALA A 70 10.95 6.92 14.30
CA ALA A 70 9.77 7.37 13.57
C ALA A 70 8.87 8.30 14.42
N GLN A 71 9.02 8.33 15.74
CA GLN A 71 8.26 9.23 16.61
C GLN A 71 8.38 10.72 16.23
N PRO A 72 9.55 11.28 15.90
CA PRO A 72 9.67 12.65 15.39
C PRO A 72 8.97 12.89 14.05
N LEU A 73 8.76 11.84 13.26
CA LEU A 73 8.13 11.89 11.93
C LEU A 73 6.62 11.58 11.97
N ARG A 74 6.03 11.40 13.16
CA ARG A 74 4.64 10.95 13.35
C ARG A 74 3.61 11.78 12.59
N GLN A 75 3.88 13.07 12.36
CA GLN A 75 3.01 13.96 11.58
C GLN A 75 2.82 13.51 10.13
N HIS A 76 3.76 12.74 9.60
CA HIS A 76 3.72 12.14 8.26
C HIS A 76 3.22 10.69 8.27
N LEU A 77 2.92 10.12 9.42
CA LEU A 77 2.48 8.74 9.55
C LEU A 77 0.98 8.64 9.73
N VAL A 78 0.41 7.59 9.15
CA VAL A 78 -0.96 7.14 9.39
C VAL A 78 -0.94 5.65 9.61
N LEU A 79 -1.41 5.20 10.77
CA LEU A 79 -1.57 3.79 11.10
C LEU A 79 -3.05 3.42 10.94
N PHE A 80 -3.31 2.27 10.30
CA PHE A 80 -4.64 1.69 10.27
C PHE A 80 -4.66 0.48 11.20
N SER A 81 -5.40 0.61 12.28
CA SER A 81 -5.48 -0.36 13.36
C SER A 81 -6.75 -1.20 13.24
N ALA A 82 -6.60 -2.50 13.03
CA ALA A 82 -7.71 -3.44 13.16
C ALA A 82 -7.79 -3.95 14.59
N HIS A 83 -8.94 -3.75 15.20
CA HIS A 83 -9.23 -4.13 16.58
C HIS A 83 -10.62 -4.76 16.69
N ARG A 84 -10.93 -5.43 17.79
CA ARG A 84 -12.27 -5.95 18.02
C ARG A 84 -13.26 -4.80 18.19
N GLN A 85 -14.47 -5.00 17.73
CA GLN A 85 -15.51 -4.00 17.82
C GLN A 85 -15.78 -3.64 19.29
N GLY A 86 -15.72 -2.35 19.62
CA GLY A 86 -15.88 -1.85 21.00
C GLY A 86 -14.62 -1.86 21.85
N GLU A 87 -13.49 -2.37 21.35
CA GLU A 87 -12.18 -2.29 22.01
C GLU A 87 -11.40 -1.04 21.56
N ASP A 88 -10.35 -0.71 22.35
CA ASP A 88 -9.48 0.42 22.06
C ASP A 88 -8.69 0.22 20.77
N PRO A 89 -8.72 1.15 19.82
CA PRO A 89 -7.89 1.11 18.60
C PRO A 89 -6.38 1.00 18.87
N HIS A 90 -5.93 1.33 20.08
CA HIS A 90 -4.54 1.19 20.50
C HIS A 90 -4.17 -0.26 20.91
N GLN A 91 -5.15 -1.18 20.86
CA GLN A 91 -4.95 -2.62 21.09
C GLN A 91 -5.19 -3.42 19.79
N PRO A 92 -4.38 -3.19 18.73
CA PRO A 92 -4.58 -3.81 17.43
C PRO A 92 -4.26 -5.31 17.45
N ILE A 93 -4.99 -6.05 16.61
CA ILE A 93 -4.67 -7.44 16.22
C ILE A 93 -4.05 -7.51 14.83
N ALA A 94 -4.18 -6.45 14.07
CA ALA A 94 -3.48 -6.22 12.80
C ALA A 94 -3.31 -4.72 12.57
N MET A 95 -2.25 -4.35 11.85
CA MET A 95 -1.96 -2.94 11.59
C MET A 95 -1.29 -2.76 10.24
N SER A 96 -1.58 -1.63 9.58
CA SER A 96 -0.75 -1.14 8.47
C SER A 96 -0.19 0.24 8.76
N LEU A 97 0.97 0.53 8.19
CA LEU A 97 1.65 1.81 8.25
C LEU A 97 1.62 2.45 6.86
N CYS A 98 1.10 3.67 6.81
CA CYS A 98 1.17 4.53 5.64
C CYS A 98 1.98 5.79 5.95
N VAL A 99 2.57 6.37 4.91
CA VAL A 99 3.20 7.69 4.96
C VAL A 99 2.31 8.67 4.22
N ARG A 100 2.13 9.88 4.76
CA ARG A 100 1.39 10.97 4.14
C ARG A 100 2.28 12.19 3.94
N GLU A 101 2.20 12.78 2.75
CA GLU A 101 2.79 14.09 2.48
C GLU A 101 1.89 14.84 1.49
N GLY A 102 1.45 16.04 1.89
CA GLY A 102 0.50 16.83 1.10
C GLY A 102 -0.77 16.05 0.76
N ASP A 103 -1.04 15.89 -0.52
CA ASP A 103 -2.19 15.16 -1.06
C ASP A 103 -1.88 13.71 -1.47
N HIS A 104 -0.76 13.17 -0.99
CA HIS A 104 -0.28 11.81 -1.27
C HIS A 104 -0.29 10.95 -0.02
N LEU A 105 -0.68 9.68 -0.19
CA LEU A 105 -0.61 8.61 0.80
C LEU A 105 0.14 7.43 0.20
N TRP A 106 1.11 6.87 0.92
CA TRP A 106 1.85 5.67 0.53
C TRP A 106 1.68 4.57 1.55
N GLY A 107 1.06 3.45 1.14
CA GLY A 107 1.06 2.21 1.93
C GLY A 107 2.45 1.59 1.94
N ARG A 108 2.94 1.20 3.11
CA ARG A 108 4.30 0.68 3.26
C ARG A 108 4.36 -0.72 3.85
N TYR A 109 3.93 -0.88 5.09
CA TYR A 109 4.09 -2.13 5.82
C TYR A 109 2.78 -2.54 6.48
N TRP A 110 2.61 -3.82 6.68
CA TRP A 110 1.48 -4.34 7.43
C TRP A 110 1.86 -5.65 8.13
N GLY A 111 1.05 -6.05 9.10
CA GLY A 111 1.12 -7.36 9.69
C GLY A 111 -0.10 -7.65 10.57
N SER A 112 -0.24 -8.91 10.97
CA SER A 112 -1.38 -9.39 11.75
C SER A 112 -0.95 -10.57 12.63
N THR A 113 -1.51 -10.66 13.82
CA THR A 113 -1.39 -11.84 14.70
C THR A 113 -2.44 -12.92 14.41
N VAL A 114 -3.40 -12.63 13.54
CA VAL A 114 -4.51 -13.51 13.20
C VAL A 114 -4.62 -13.70 11.70
N GLU A 115 -5.17 -14.85 11.28
CA GLU A 115 -5.52 -15.12 9.90
C GLU A 115 -7.05 -15.00 9.76
N ILE A 116 -7.49 -13.88 9.19
CA ILE A 116 -8.91 -13.61 8.93
C ILE A 116 -9.04 -13.19 7.48
N ASP A 117 -9.97 -13.82 6.78
CA ASP A 117 -10.26 -13.55 5.38
C ASP A 117 -10.55 -12.07 5.14
N ASN A 118 -9.92 -11.53 4.12
CA ASN A 118 -10.06 -10.13 3.68
C ASN A 118 -9.53 -9.06 4.65
N LEU A 119 -8.99 -9.42 5.83
CA LEU A 119 -8.46 -8.47 6.80
C LEU A 119 -7.33 -7.61 6.19
N HIS A 120 -6.41 -8.26 5.45
CA HIS A 120 -5.36 -7.55 4.72
C HIS A 120 -5.95 -6.47 3.78
N PHE A 121 -7.02 -6.78 3.08
CA PHE A 121 -7.63 -5.85 2.13
C PHE A 121 -8.33 -4.69 2.83
N GLU A 122 -8.96 -4.95 3.97
CA GLU A 122 -9.58 -3.88 4.76
C GLU A 122 -8.53 -2.93 5.34
N VAL A 123 -7.48 -3.48 5.98
CA VAL A 123 -6.44 -2.71 6.68
C VAL A 123 -5.51 -1.97 5.71
N CYS A 124 -5.20 -2.59 4.56
CA CYS A 124 -4.21 -2.03 3.63
C CYS A 124 -4.81 -1.29 2.43
N TYR A 125 -6.12 -1.42 2.17
CA TYR A 125 -6.73 -0.80 1.00
C TYR A 125 -8.06 -0.10 1.32
N TYR A 126 -9.07 -0.79 1.84
CA TYR A 126 -10.40 -0.19 1.93
C TYR A 126 -10.49 0.92 2.97
N ALA A 127 -10.00 0.69 4.18
CA ALA A 127 -9.97 1.72 5.22
C ALA A 127 -9.04 2.89 4.84
N PRO A 128 -7.81 2.66 4.31
CA PRO A 128 -6.98 3.75 3.78
C PRO A 128 -7.63 4.55 2.65
N ILE A 129 -8.31 3.90 1.69
CA ILE A 129 -9.02 4.60 0.61
C ILE A 129 -10.13 5.48 1.17
N GLU A 130 -10.94 4.95 2.08
CA GLU A 130 -12.05 5.70 2.70
C GLU A 130 -11.54 6.91 3.48
N TRP A 131 -10.49 6.70 4.29
CA TRP A 131 -9.83 7.76 5.02
C TRP A 131 -9.21 8.81 4.08
N ALA A 132 -8.50 8.38 3.06
CA ALA A 132 -7.88 9.27 2.08
C ALA A 132 -8.91 10.17 1.39
N ILE A 133 -10.06 9.61 0.99
CA ILE A 133 -11.17 10.39 0.41
C ILE A 133 -11.69 11.43 1.41
N ALA A 134 -11.91 11.03 2.66
CA ALA A 134 -12.38 11.94 3.72
C ALA A 134 -11.38 13.06 4.04
N GLN A 135 -10.08 12.80 3.88
CA GLN A 135 -9.01 13.78 4.10
C GLN A 135 -8.65 14.61 2.86
N GLY A 136 -9.33 14.42 1.73
CA GLY A 136 -9.01 15.13 0.47
C GLY A 136 -7.68 14.70 -0.16
N ILE A 137 -7.15 13.54 0.20
CA ILE A 137 -5.97 12.94 -0.42
C ILE A 137 -6.31 12.58 -1.87
N ARG A 138 -5.48 12.98 -2.81
CA ARG A 138 -5.71 12.78 -4.25
C ARG A 138 -5.03 11.54 -4.79
N HIS A 139 -3.93 11.13 -4.17
CA HIS A 139 -3.10 10.03 -4.64
C HIS A 139 -2.87 9.02 -3.52
N TYR A 140 -3.19 7.75 -3.78
CA TYR A 140 -2.84 6.66 -2.88
C TYR A 140 -2.06 5.59 -3.64
N ASP A 141 -0.80 5.41 -3.25
CA ASP A 141 0.11 4.37 -3.74
C ASP A 141 0.16 3.21 -2.72
N PRO A 142 -0.37 2.03 -3.05
CA PRO A 142 -0.37 0.87 -2.15
C PRO A 142 0.95 0.09 -2.17
N GLY A 143 2.01 0.62 -2.78
CA GLY A 143 3.29 -0.05 -2.99
C GLY A 143 3.35 -0.90 -4.25
N ALA A 144 4.51 -1.48 -4.53
CA ALA A 144 4.76 -2.29 -5.73
C ALA A 144 4.09 -3.68 -5.69
N GLY A 145 3.87 -4.27 -6.86
CA GLY A 145 3.40 -5.64 -7.04
C GLY A 145 1.96 -5.93 -6.61
N GLY A 146 1.57 -7.20 -6.74
CA GLY A 146 0.29 -7.71 -6.25
C GLY A 146 -0.90 -7.52 -7.20
N SER A 147 -1.26 -8.58 -7.96
CA SER A 147 -2.39 -8.59 -8.90
C SER A 147 -3.75 -8.28 -8.23
N HIS A 148 -3.87 -8.52 -6.92
CA HIS A 148 -5.07 -8.24 -6.15
C HIS A 148 -5.38 -6.74 -6.02
N LYS A 149 -4.40 -5.84 -6.19
CA LYS A 149 -4.58 -4.39 -6.16
C LYS A 149 -5.44 -3.88 -7.31
N ARG A 150 -5.28 -4.48 -8.49
CA ARG A 150 -6.09 -4.18 -9.68
C ARG A 150 -7.61 -4.30 -9.39
N ARG A 151 -8.02 -5.36 -8.69
CA ARG A 151 -9.44 -5.55 -8.32
C ARG A 151 -9.97 -4.46 -7.37
N ARG A 152 -9.09 -3.66 -6.77
CA ARG A 152 -9.41 -2.55 -5.87
C ARG A 152 -9.22 -1.19 -6.53
N GLY A 153 -9.01 -1.20 -7.86
CA GLY A 153 -8.96 0.00 -8.67
C GLY A 153 -7.62 0.72 -8.68
N PHE A 154 -6.57 0.08 -8.19
CA PHE A 154 -5.23 0.65 -8.31
C PHE A 154 -4.72 0.48 -9.74
N VAL A 155 -4.36 1.60 -10.35
CA VAL A 155 -3.80 1.69 -11.69
C VAL A 155 -2.30 1.42 -11.60
N ALA A 156 -1.79 0.50 -12.44
CA ALA A 156 -0.36 0.28 -12.54
C ALA A 156 0.33 1.48 -13.21
N ARG A 157 1.47 1.88 -12.68
CA ARG A 157 2.32 2.95 -13.24
C ARG A 157 3.77 2.52 -13.24
N PRO A 158 4.54 2.85 -14.28
CA PRO A 158 5.97 2.63 -14.25
C PRO A 158 6.63 3.58 -13.25
N HIS A 159 7.60 3.08 -12.52
CA HIS A 159 8.47 3.89 -11.66
C HIS A 159 9.87 3.93 -12.25
N ALA A 160 10.49 5.11 -12.27
CA ALA A 160 11.88 5.26 -12.65
C ALA A 160 12.80 4.95 -11.46
N SER A 161 13.87 4.21 -11.70
CA SER A 161 14.96 4.02 -10.76
C SER A 161 16.30 4.34 -11.44
N LEU A 162 17.22 4.92 -10.67
CA LEU A 162 18.56 5.26 -11.16
C LEU A 162 19.56 4.30 -10.57
N HIS A 163 20.37 3.68 -11.45
CA HIS A 163 21.37 2.71 -11.05
C HIS A 163 22.75 3.10 -11.60
N ARG A 164 23.79 2.90 -10.81
CA ARG A 164 25.16 3.04 -11.21
C ARG A 164 25.90 1.70 -11.03
N TRP A 165 26.45 1.18 -12.10
CA TRP A 165 27.30 -0.02 -12.07
C TRP A 165 28.76 0.41 -12.21
N TYR A 166 29.61 -0.01 -11.28
CA TYR A 166 31.00 0.38 -11.22
C TYR A 166 31.90 -0.53 -12.04
N GLU A 167 31.47 -1.76 -12.35
CA GLU A 167 32.19 -2.68 -13.20
C GLU A 167 31.83 -2.40 -14.68
N PRO A 168 32.80 -2.00 -15.56
CA PRO A 168 32.50 -1.53 -16.90
C PRO A 168 31.85 -2.56 -17.83
N GLN A 169 32.26 -3.84 -17.75
CA GLN A 169 31.72 -4.90 -18.61
C GLN A 169 30.25 -5.16 -18.27
N PHE A 170 29.94 -5.22 -16.97
CA PHE A 170 28.57 -5.39 -16.48
C PHE A 170 27.71 -4.17 -16.84
N ALA A 171 28.24 -2.97 -16.64
CA ALA A 171 27.57 -1.73 -17.05
C ALA A 171 27.21 -1.73 -18.53
N GLY A 172 28.14 -2.14 -19.39
CA GLY A 172 27.94 -2.27 -20.84
C GLY A 172 26.85 -3.30 -21.21
N LEU A 173 26.79 -4.42 -20.51
CA LEU A 173 25.76 -5.44 -20.70
C LEU A 173 24.38 -4.90 -20.32
N ILE A 174 24.25 -4.35 -19.13
CA ILE A 174 22.99 -3.79 -18.62
C ILE A 174 22.50 -2.67 -19.52
N LYS A 175 23.36 -1.75 -19.93
CA LYS A 175 23.00 -0.64 -20.83
C LYS A 175 22.39 -1.12 -22.15
N ARG A 176 22.84 -2.24 -22.69
CA ARG A 176 22.29 -2.83 -23.92
C ARG A 176 20.93 -3.51 -23.69
N TRP A 177 20.73 -4.11 -22.52
CA TRP A 177 19.51 -4.82 -22.16
C TRP A 177 18.38 -3.91 -21.68
N LEU A 178 18.69 -2.80 -21.01
CA LEU A 178 17.71 -1.89 -20.41
C LEU A 178 16.61 -1.40 -21.35
N PRO A 179 16.86 -1.01 -22.60
CA PRO A 179 15.81 -0.55 -23.51
C PRO A 179 14.73 -1.63 -23.74
N LEU A 180 15.16 -2.88 -23.90
CA LEU A 180 14.23 -4.01 -24.06
C LEU A 180 13.44 -4.28 -22.80
N ALA A 181 14.07 -4.31 -21.64
CA ALA A 181 13.42 -4.50 -20.36
C ALA A 181 12.41 -3.38 -20.06
N ASN A 182 12.76 -2.12 -20.36
CA ASN A 182 11.86 -0.99 -20.18
C ASN A 182 10.64 -1.05 -21.12
N ALA A 183 10.84 -1.46 -22.38
CA ALA A 183 9.74 -1.63 -23.32
C ALA A 183 8.77 -2.73 -22.84
N GLN A 184 9.30 -3.88 -22.44
CA GLN A 184 8.50 -4.98 -21.89
C GLN A 184 7.72 -4.55 -20.65
N GLN A 185 8.34 -3.77 -19.74
CA GLN A 185 7.69 -3.29 -18.54
C GLN A 185 6.52 -2.34 -18.85
N LEU A 186 6.64 -1.50 -19.88
CA LEU A 186 5.56 -0.62 -20.33
C LEU A 186 4.38 -1.44 -20.89
N GLU A 187 4.66 -2.46 -21.72
CA GLU A 187 3.63 -3.37 -22.22
C GLU A 187 2.90 -4.11 -21.10
N GLU A 188 3.63 -4.57 -20.08
CA GLU A 188 3.04 -5.21 -18.89
C GLU A 188 2.13 -4.24 -18.11
N VAL A 189 2.53 -2.97 -17.95
CA VAL A 189 1.70 -1.94 -17.30
C VAL A 189 0.42 -1.71 -18.09
N GLU A 190 0.48 -1.60 -19.41
CA GLU A 190 -0.69 -1.45 -20.26
C GLU A 190 -1.62 -2.66 -20.18
N ALA A 191 -1.09 -3.86 -20.24
CA ALA A 191 -1.86 -5.11 -20.12
C ALA A 191 -2.59 -5.21 -18.78
N VAL A 192 -1.92 -4.88 -17.68
CA VAL A 192 -2.53 -4.85 -16.33
C VAL A 192 -3.65 -3.83 -16.26
N ASN A 193 -3.47 -2.65 -16.83
CA ASN A 193 -4.46 -1.58 -16.80
C ASN A 193 -5.68 -1.86 -17.70
N ALA A 194 -5.50 -2.60 -18.79
CA ALA A 194 -6.60 -3.02 -19.67
C ALA A 194 -7.63 -3.91 -18.96
N GLU A 195 -7.23 -4.60 -17.88
CA GLU A 195 -8.08 -5.50 -17.10
C GLU A 195 -8.72 -4.83 -15.86
N LEU A 196 -8.62 -3.50 -15.72
CA LEU A 196 -9.22 -2.81 -14.58
C LEU A 196 -10.75 -2.94 -14.57
N PRO A 197 -11.37 -3.22 -13.42
CA PRO A 197 -12.79 -3.57 -13.33
C PRO A 197 -13.71 -2.34 -13.29
N PHE A 198 -13.41 -1.33 -14.09
CA PHE A 198 -14.19 -0.10 -14.14
C PHE A 198 -15.38 -0.18 -15.11
N SER A 199 -16.41 0.59 -14.86
CA SER A 199 -17.60 0.70 -15.69
C SER A 199 -17.43 1.80 -16.75
N GLY A 200 -16.64 1.56 -17.82
CA GLY A 200 -16.66 2.37 -19.06
C GLY A 200 -16.23 3.84 -18.98
N ARG A 201 -15.84 4.36 -17.82
CA ARG A 201 -15.26 5.69 -17.68
C ARG A 201 -13.74 5.57 -17.68
N GLN A 202 -13.10 6.22 -18.63
CA GLN A 202 -11.67 6.49 -18.54
C GLN A 202 -11.42 7.23 -17.22
N ILE A 203 -10.66 6.63 -16.31
CA ILE A 203 -10.13 7.37 -15.17
C ILE A 203 -9.14 8.37 -15.75
N PRO A 204 -9.25 9.67 -15.42
CA PRO A 204 -8.21 10.61 -15.81
C PRO A 204 -6.91 10.11 -15.21
N LEU A 205 -5.99 9.67 -16.04
CA LEU A 205 -4.61 9.52 -15.61
C LEU A 205 -4.19 10.89 -15.08
N ALA A 206 -3.72 10.97 -13.84
CA ALA A 206 -3.19 12.22 -13.33
C ALA A 206 -2.15 12.76 -14.33
N PRO A 207 -2.04 14.08 -14.52
CA PRO A 207 -1.10 14.66 -15.46
C PRO A 207 0.28 14.07 -15.21
N GLU A 208 0.98 13.76 -16.29
CA GLU A 208 2.36 13.27 -16.27
C GLU A 208 3.17 14.14 -15.31
N GLN A 209 3.77 13.53 -14.30
CA GLN A 209 4.77 14.23 -13.48
C GLN A 209 5.87 14.69 -14.45
N GLY A 210 6.16 15.98 -14.43
CA GLY A 210 6.96 16.67 -15.40
C GLY A 210 8.23 15.91 -15.78
N LYS A 211 8.54 15.95 -17.06
CA LYS A 211 9.84 15.55 -17.59
C LYS A 211 10.92 16.17 -16.70
N ILE A 212 11.71 15.31 -16.09
CA ILE A 212 13.00 15.74 -15.53
C ILE A 212 13.82 16.12 -16.76
N GLU A 213 13.79 17.40 -17.10
CA GLU A 213 14.76 17.94 -18.06
C GLU A 213 16.14 17.83 -17.42
N GLY A 214 17.02 17.05 -18.07
CA GLY A 214 18.38 16.75 -17.65
C GLY A 214 19.35 17.92 -17.83
#